data_1c1480785844e57d922433645cf4e397
#
_entry.id   1c1480785844e57d922433645cf4e397
#
_cell.length_a   1.000
_cell.length_b   1.000
_cell.length_c   1.000
_cell.angle_alpha   90.00
_cell.angle_beta   90.00
_cell.angle_gamma   90.00
#
_symmetry.space_group_name_H-M   'P 1'
#
loop_
_entity.id
_entity.type
_entity.pdbx_description
1 polymer ?
#
loop_
_entity_poly.entity_id
_entity_poly.type
_entity_poly.pdbx_seq_one_letter_code
_entity_poly.pdbx_strand_id
1 'polypeptide(L)'
;VLIHLRKPRGGRRAAALAAAVAMAAAAGCSSASSAKQDESKPLEVWIRQDAGSPAAESAEALTKAFTKKTGIKAKLVAVGVTDFETKLQQRTAQKNLPDIVINDTGQLGNLVTQGLVREVDRKGVVGGNEIVDRAWEAAQGFDGKYYAVPFNSQAFALLVRKDWRAKVGAEIPKTWNDLTKLAVKFTKDDPDGNGKDDTAGMVIPGTTTRGYLTWWFSTMLWSEGGDFVTKKGDGYVPAINEPASVKAVKKLQGMFCDSKVVQPGASTADSATTHTVFESGKGGIYLTGPYMLPRFDASLGKDKYEVIAAPPGAGGRAALAEGENVYLMAGSANEKSQQKFAEFAASPAGQKIGLGVDNGGIIVRLPVNIKVDGTAERRDPRWEVFQKVYDNAGRNAPNLPNWSNFRQISSEGFNGVVSDCSRDVDQAMDELADEFDAELKKQGAKAE
;
A
#
# COMPACT_ATOMS: atom_id res chain seq x y z
N VAL A 1 34.35 -46.88 33.44
CA VAL A 1 33.88 -48.11 34.13
C VAL A 1 32.75 -48.68 33.29
N LEU A 2 33.09 -49.80 32.61
CA LEU A 2 32.17 -50.69 31.91
C LEU A 2 31.31 -51.50 32.88
N ILE A 3 30.05 -51.70 32.64
CA ILE A 3 29.32 -52.92 32.98
C ILE A 3 28.25 -53.21 31.95
N HIS A 4 28.41 -54.28 31.39
CA HIS A 4 27.88 -55.33 30.57
C HIS A 4 26.48 -55.81 30.87
N LEU A 5 25.68 -56.01 29.79
CA LEU A 5 24.89 -57.19 29.40
C LEU A 5 23.74 -57.73 30.27
N ARG A 6 22.54 -57.86 29.69
CA ARG A 6 21.93 -59.17 29.32
C ARG A 6 20.60 -59.06 28.64
N LYS A 7 20.52 -59.68 27.43
CA LYS A 7 19.25 -60.17 26.83
C LYS A 7 18.82 -61.48 27.49
N PRO A 8 17.56 -61.83 27.42
CA PRO A 8 17.22 -63.19 27.02
C PRO A 8 16.28 -63.29 25.82
N ARG A 9 16.45 -64.42 25.14
CA ARG A 9 15.74 -64.95 23.98
C ARG A 9 14.52 -65.77 24.38
N GLY A 10 13.59 -65.84 23.39
CA GLY A 10 12.62 -66.96 23.27
C GLY A 10 11.17 -66.48 23.29
N GLY A 11 10.31 -66.76 22.35
CA GLY A 11 10.04 -67.90 21.55
C GLY A 11 8.84 -67.65 20.67
N ARG A 12 8.85 -68.34 19.55
CA ARG A 12 7.85 -68.41 18.47
C ARG A 12 6.45 -68.81 18.95
N ARG A 13 5.40 -68.21 18.32
CA ARG A 13 4.32 -68.98 17.69
C ARG A 13 3.48 -68.07 16.78
N ALA A 14 3.34 -68.53 15.55
CA ALA A 14 2.54 -67.96 14.48
C ALA A 14 1.06 -68.20 14.70
N ALA A 15 0.21 -67.28 14.38
CA ALA A 15 -1.15 -67.54 13.96
C ALA A 15 -1.56 -66.50 12.88
N ALA A 16 -1.71 -66.97 11.66
CA ALA A 16 -2.26 -66.25 10.54
C ALA A 16 -3.79 -66.14 10.71
N LEU A 17 -4.30 -64.93 10.59
CA LEU A 17 -5.72 -64.69 10.31
C LEU A 17 -5.85 -63.72 9.14
N ALA A 18 -6.26 -64.22 8.01
CA ALA A 18 -6.66 -63.46 6.85
C ALA A 18 -7.98 -62.75 7.14
N ALA A 19 -8.02 -61.43 7.06
CA ALA A 19 -9.26 -60.68 6.97
C ALA A 19 -9.26 -59.89 5.66
N ALA A 20 -10.10 -60.29 4.74
CA ALA A 20 -10.40 -59.61 3.51
C ALA A 20 -11.04 -58.25 3.83
N VAL A 21 -10.42 -57.16 3.45
CA VAL A 21 -11.05 -55.83 3.46
C VAL A 21 -11.59 -55.57 2.05
N ALA A 22 -12.89 -55.58 1.94
CA ALA A 22 -13.62 -55.13 0.75
C ALA A 22 -13.43 -53.63 0.58
N MET A 23 -12.79 -53.21 -0.53
CA MET A 23 -12.79 -51.82 -0.97
C MET A 23 -14.17 -51.46 -1.51
N ALA A 24 -14.97 -50.77 -0.69
CA ALA A 24 -16.10 -50.02 -1.17
C ALA A 24 -15.61 -48.66 -1.67
N ALA A 25 -15.51 -48.49 -2.99
CA ALA A 25 -15.32 -47.18 -3.61
C ALA A 25 -16.59 -46.37 -3.37
N ALA A 26 -16.61 -45.61 -2.30
CA ALA A 26 -17.59 -44.54 -2.11
C ALA A 26 -17.07 -43.31 -2.86
N ALA A 27 -17.61 -43.07 -4.06
CA ALA A 27 -17.57 -41.78 -4.71
C ALA A 27 -18.31 -40.77 -3.83
N GLY A 28 -17.63 -40.22 -2.83
CA GLY A 28 -18.14 -39.14 -2.04
C GLY A 28 -18.04 -37.85 -2.84
N CYS A 29 -19.14 -37.44 -3.47
CA CYS A 29 -19.32 -36.03 -3.77
C CYS A 29 -19.20 -35.27 -2.46
N SER A 30 -18.04 -34.63 -2.24
CA SER A 30 -17.92 -33.65 -1.19
C SER A 30 -18.74 -32.41 -1.59
N SER A 31 -20.05 -32.46 -1.29
CA SER A 31 -20.80 -31.23 -1.11
C SER A 31 -20.08 -30.47 -0.01
N ALA A 32 -19.38 -29.41 -0.37
CA ALA A 32 -18.92 -28.41 0.58
C ALA A 32 -20.16 -27.96 1.36
N SER A 33 -20.31 -28.44 2.58
CA SER A 33 -21.34 -27.96 3.48
C SER A 33 -21.01 -26.49 3.71
N SER A 34 -21.76 -25.60 3.06
CA SER A 34 -21.72 -24.18 3.40
C SER A 34 -21.99 -24.09 4.90
N ALA A 35 -20.99 -23.69 5.67
CA ALA A 35 -21.17 -23.41 7.08
C ALA A 35 -22.39 -22.47 7.20
N LYS A 36 -23.37 -22.85 8.04
CA LYS A 36 -24.55 -21.99 8.24
C LYS A 36 -24.09 -20.65 8.79
N GLN A 37 -24.56 -19.58 8.13
CA GLN A 37 -24.35 -18.21 8.60
C GLN A 37 -24.75 -18.11 10.07
N ASP A 38 -23.82 -17.68 10.93
CA ASP A 38 -24.09 -17.42 12.34
C ASP A 38 -24.47 -15.94 12.51
N GLU A 39 -25.72 -15.63 12.25
CA GLU A 39 -26.26 -14.26 12.37
C GLU A 39 -26.26 -13.72 13.80
N SER A 40 -26.00 -14.56 14.81
CA SER A 40 -25.95 -14.17 16.21
C SER A 40 -24.68 -13.41 16.56
N LYS A 41 -23.58 -13.65 15.82
CA LYS A 41 -22.30 -12.98 16.04
C LYS A 41 -22.15 -11.73 15.18
N PRO A 42 -21.55 -10.66 15.72
CA PRO A 42 -21.20 -9.50 14.91
C PRO A 42 -20.17 -9.88 13.84
N LEU A 43 -20.26 -9.26 12.64
CA LEU A 43 -19.16 -9.29 11.68
C LEU A 43 -17.89 -8.72 12.33
N GLU A 44 -16.80 -9.46 12.32
CA GLU A 44 -15.51 -8.96 12.77
C GLU A 44 -14.82 -8.24 11.61
N VAL A 45 -14.70 -6.92 11.71
CA VAL A 45 -14.09 -6.05 10.71
C VAL A 45 -12.73 -5.59 11.22
N TRP A 46 -11.65 -5.98 10.56
CA TRP A 46 -10.31 -5.49 10.87
C TRP A 46 -9.93 -4.33 9.96
N ILE A 47 -9.27 -3.32 10.52
CA ILE A 47 -8.62 -2.27 9.76
C ILE A 47 -7.14 -2.16 10.15
N ARG A 48 -6.25 -2.00 9.15
CA ARG A 48 -4.82 -1.80 9.36
C ARG A 48 -4.52 -0.33 9.70
N GLN A 49 -4.84 0.05 10.92
CA GLN A 49 -4.64 1.39 11.46
C GLN A 49 -4.38 1.31 12.95
N ASP A 50 -3.64 2.26 13.50
CA ASP A 50 -3.48 2.36 14.94
C ASP A 50 -4.80 2.80 15.58
N ALA A 51 -5.11 2.23 16.74
CA ALA A 51 -6.31 2.60 17.50
C ALA A 51 -6.29 4.09 17.85
N GLY A 52 -7.42 4.77 17.69
CA GLY A 52 -7.54 6.21 17.92
C GLY A 52 -6.98 7.08 16.79
N SER A 53 -6.46 6.47 15.72
CA SER A 53 -6.10 7.23 14.53
C SER A 53 -7.36 7.71 13.80
N PRO A 54 -7.30 8.84 13.09
CA PRO A 54 -8.39 9.35 12.28
C PRO A 54 -9.06 8.31 11.36
N ALA A 55 -8.27 7.48 10.69
CA ALA A 55 -8.79 6.43 9.82
C ALA A 55 -9.51 5.31 10.59
N ALA A 56 -9.01 4.94 11.80
CA ALA A 56 -9.68 3.98 12.65
C ALA A 56 -11.02 4.52 13.18
N GLU A 57 -11.07 5.78 13.60
CA GLU A 57 -12.30 6.44 14.06
C GLU A 57 -13.34 6.54 12.93
N SER A 58 -12.91 6.85 11.71
CA SER A 58 -13.75 6.86 10.52
C SER A 58 -14.34 5.48 10.22
N ALA A 59 -13.53 4.43 10.28
CA ALA A 59 -13.99 3.06 10.09
C ALA A 59 -14.95 2.60 11.23
N GLU A 60 -14.76 3.08 12.45
CA GLU A 60 -15.66 2.83 13.56
C GLU A 60 -17.04 3.49 13.31
N ALA A 61 -17.04 4.74 12.85
CA ALA A 61 -18.27 5.46 12.49
C ALA A 61 -19.02 4.76 11.34
N LEU A 62 -18.27 4.29 10.31
CA LEU A 62 -18.81 3.51 9.20
C LEU A 62 -19.47 2.22 9.69
N THR A 63 -18.78 1.48 10.56
CA THR A 63 -19.26 0.21 11.12
C THR A 63 -20.54 0.39 11.94
N LYS A 64 -20.60 1.45 12.75
CA LYS A 64 -21.82 1.82 13.49
C LYS A 64 -22.97 2.22 12.58
N ALA A 65 -22.70 3.01 11.54
CA ALA A 65 -23.71 3.43 10.56
C ALA A 65 -24.24 2.24 9.74
N PHE A 66 -23.38 1.30 9.36
CA PHE A 66 -23.78 0.04 8.73
C PHE A 66 -24.77 -0.74 9.62
N THR A 67 -24.41 -0.96 10.89
CA THR A 67 -25.27 -1.66 11.84
C THR A 67 -26.62 -0.95 12.00
N LYS A 68 -26.61 0.38 12.13
CA LYS A 68 -27.85 1.18 12.24
C LYS A 68 -28.73 1.05 11.00
N LYS A 69 -28.14 1.06 9.81
CA LYS A 69 -28.89 1.00 8.53
C LYS A 69 -29.44 -0.39 8.22
N THR A 70 -28.69 -1.44 8.51
CA THR A 70 -28.98 -2.79 8.04
C THR A 70 -29.52 -3.73 9.13
N GLY A 71 -29.34 -3.40 10.41
CA GLY A 71 -29.59 -4.29 11.53
C GLY A 71 -28.51 -5.38 11.71
N ILE A 72 -27.57 -5.53 10.78
CA ILE A 72 -26.48 -6.49 10.86
C ILE A 72 -25.44 -5.95 11.83
N LYS A 73 -25.17 -6.69 12.91
CA LYS A 73 -24.16 -6.31 13.89
C LYS A 73 -22.75 -6.41 13.26
N ALA A 74 -21.96 -5.40 13.46
CA ALA A 74 -20.54 -5.41 13.07
C ALA A 74 -19.68 -4.78 14.17
N LYS A 75 -18.47 -5.27 14.34
CA LYS A 75 -17.50 -4.80 15.33
C LYS A 75 -16.16 -4.52 14.64
N LEU A 76 -15.67 -3.28 14.77
CA LEU A 76 -14.35 -2.91 14.30
C LEU A 76 -13.26 -3.36 15.29
N VAL A 77 -12.14 -3.83 14.73
CA VAL A 77 -10.88 -4.08 15.43
C VAL A 77 -9.78 -3.32 14.68
N ALA A 78 -9.28 -2.27 15.28
CA ALA A 78 -8.10 -1.56 14.76
C ALA A 78 -6.85 -2.36 15.15
N VAL A 79 -6.04 -2.71 14.14
CA VAL A 79 -4.78 -3.45 14.31
C VAL A 79 -3.65 -2.57 13.82
N GLY A 80 -2.70 -2.28 14.69
CA GLY A 80 -1.58 -1.38 14.41
C GLY A 80 -0.82 -1.72 13.13
N VAL A 81 -0.40 -0.68 12.43
CA VAL A 81 0.22 -0.77 11.09
C VAL A 81 1.42 -1.72 11.04
N THR A 82 2.21 -1.77 12.11
CA THR A 82 3.40 -2.64 12.22
C THR A 82 3.10 -4.10 12.54
N ASP A 83 1.98 -4.35 13.21
CA ASP A 83 1.62 -5.68 13.74
C ASP A 83 0.63 -6.43 12.84
N PHE A 84 0.03 -5.73 11.88
CA PHE A 84 -1.13 -6.21 11.15
C PHE A 84 -0.87 -7.54 10.45
N GLU A 85 0.19 -7.62 9.65
CA GLU A 85 0.51 -8.80 8.86
C GLU A 85 0.82 -10.00 9.76
N THR A 86 1.55 -9.79 10.86
CA THR A 86 1.85 -10.84 11.84
C THR A 86 0.59 -11.38 12.50
N LYS A 87 -0.31 -10.49 12.93
CA LYS A 87 -1.58 -10.89 13.54
C LYS A 87 -2.51 -11.60 12.55
N LEU A 88 -2.55 -11.13 11.31
CA LEU A 88 -3.34 -11.79 10.26
C LEU A 88 -2.81 -13.21 9.97
N GLN A 89 -1.49 -13.39 9.87
CA GLN A 89 -0.87 -14.71 9.72
C GLN A 89 -1.17 -15.64 10.90
N GLN A 90 -1.12 -15.15 12.14
CA GLN A 90 -1.49 -15.91 13.32
C GLN A 90 -2.95 -16.40 13.26
N ARG A 91 -3.88 -15.53 12.86
CA ARG A 91 -5.30 -15.86 12.68
C ARG A 91 -5.51 -16.86 11.54
N THR A 92 -4.73 -16.73 10.46
CA THR A 92 -4.70 -17.68 9.34
C THR A 92 -4.29 -19.07 9.81
N ALA A 93 -3.20 -19.18 10.56
CA ALA A 93 -2.71 -20.46 11.10
C ALA A 93 -3.72 -21.11 12.07
N GLN A 94 -4.46 -20.30 12.82
CA GLN A 94 -5.52 -20.74 13.73
C GLN A 94 -6.84 -21.06 13.02
N LYS A 95 -6.95 -20.87 11.69
CA LYS A 95 -8.18 -20.99 10.90
C LYS A 95 -9.33 -20.15 11.47
N ASN A 96 -9.00 -18.98 11.96
CA ASN A 96 -9.93 -18.06 12.62
C ASN A 96 -9.73 -16.63 12.07
N LEU A 97 -9.87 -16.47 10.75
CA LEU A 97 -9.79 -15.17 10.08
C LEU A 97 -10.95 -14.25 10.54
N PRO A 98 -10.75 -12.92 10.54
CA PRO A 98 -11.87 -11.99 10.65
C PRO A 98 -12.83 -12.17 9.46
N ASP A 99 -14.02 -11.61 9.53
CA ASP A 99 -14.95 -11.66 8.38
C ASP A 99 -14.50 -10.71 7.27
N ILE A 100 -14.03 -9.52 7.63
CA ILE A 100 -13.65 -8.46 6.72
C ILE A 100 -12.30 -7.89 7.13
N VAL A 101 -11.49 -7.55 6.13
CA VAL A 101 -10.25 -6.80 6.30
C VAL A 101 -10.30 -5.55 5.43
N ILE A 102 -10.02 -4.39 6.03
CA ILE A 102 -9.75 -3.13 5.32
C ILE A 102 -8.24 -2.91 5.34
N ASN A 103 -7.61 -2.98 4.17
CA ASN A 103 -6.16 -2.90 4.04
C ASN A 103 -5.74 -2.31 2.69
N ASP A 104 -4.46 -1.96 2.58
CA ASP A 104 -3.88 -1.38 1.38
C ASP A 104 -4.12 -2.24 0.13
N THR A 105 -4.36 -1.58 -0.99
CA THR A 105 -4.51 -2.23 -2.30
C THR A 105 -3.30 -3.07 -2.70
N GLY A 106 -2.09 -2.66 -2.30
CA GLY A 106 -0.85 -3.41 -2.57
C GLY A 106 -0.75 -4.78 -1.88
N GLN A 107 -1.68 -5.12 -0.97
CA GLN A 107 -1.75 -6.44 -0.34
C GLN A 107 -2.59 -7.45 -1.12
N LEU A 108 -3.31 -7.01 -2.14
CA LEU A 108 -4.24 -7.84 -2.90
C LEU A 108 -3.61 -9.16 -3.36
N GLY A 109 -2.51 -9.09 -4.10
CA GLY A 109 -1.86 -10.26 -4.65
C GLY A 109 -1.43 -11.27 -3.58
N ASN A 110 -0.87 -10.77 -2.46
CA ASN A 110 -0.49 -11.61 -1.32
C ASN A 110 -1.69 -12.33 -0.69
N LEU A 111 -2.82 -11.66 -0.54
CA LEU A 111 -4.04 -12.26 0.02
C LEU A 111 -4.66 -13.27 -0.94
N VAL A 112 -4.64 -12.99 -2.25
CA VAL A 112 -5.15 -13.89 -3.31
C VAL A 112 -4.32 -15.15 -3.41
N THR A 113 -2.99 -15.03 -3.48
CA THR A 113 -2.10 -16.20 -3.61
C THR A 113 -2.14 -17.13 -2.41
N GLN A 114 -2.49 -16.62 -1.23
CA GLN A 114 -2.71 -17.42 -0.03
C GLN A 114 -4.15 -17.98 0.10
N GLY A 115 -5.05 -17.65 -0.84
CA GLY A 115 -6.45 -18.08 -0.79
C GLY A 115 -7.24 -17.49 0.39
N LEU A 116 -6.83 -16.32 0.90
CA LEU A 116 -7.43 -15.71 2.10
C LEU A 116 -8.67 -14.88 1.81
N VAL A 117 -8.89 -14.51 0.55
CA VAL A 117 -9.99 -13.63 0.11
C VAL A 117 -10.88 -14.31 -0.91
N ARG A 118 -12.15 -13.91 -0.95
CA ARG A 118 -13.14 -14.39 -1.90
C ARG A 118 -13.05 -13.62 -3.21
N GLU A 119 -13.40 -14.30 -4.30
CA GLU A 119 -13.72 -13.64 -5.56
C GLU A 119 -14.97 -12.75 -5.38
N VAL A 120 -14.96 -11.59 -6.02
CA VAL A 120 -16.04 -10.59 -6.02
C VAL A 120 -16.57 -10.45 -7.45
N ASP A 121 -17.84 -10.69 -7.65
CA ASP A 121 -18.47 -10.31 -8.91
C ASP A 121 -18.72 -8.81 -8.97
N ARG A 122 -17.86 -8.08 -9.67
CA ARG A 122 -17.97 -6.61 -9.81
C ARG A 122 -19.38 -6.17 -10.28
N LYS A 123 -20.01 -6.93 -11.17
CA LYS A 123 -21.32 -6.60 -11.70
C LYS A 123 -22.44 -6.86 -10.69
N GLY A 124 -22.23 -7.79 -9.78
CA GLY A 124 -23.15 -8.10 -8.69
C GLY A 124 -23.08 -7.17 -7.50
N VAL A 125 -22.03 -6.32 -7.42
CA VAL A 125 -21.91 -5.32 -6.33
C VAL A 125 -22.88 -4.17 -6.57
N VAL A 126 -23.78 -3.93 -5.61
CA VAL A 126 -24.73 -2.82 -5.66
C VAL A 126 -23.97 -1.48 -5.66
N GLY A 127 -24.19 -0.66 -6.69
CA GLY A 127 -23.44 0.59 -6.89
C GLY A 127 -22.02 0.40 -7.42
N GLY A 128 -21.64 -0.81 -7.84
CA GLY A 128 -20.30 -1.08 -8.39
C GLY A 128 -19.95 -0.27 -9.64
N ASN A 129 -20.94 0.16 -10.42
CA ASN A 129 -20.79 1.06 -11.57
C ASN A 129 -20.61 2.54 -11.19
N GLU A 130 -20.77 2.88 -9.92
CA GLU A 130 -20.51 4.21 -9.38
C GLU A 130 -19.09 4.36 -8.84
N ILE A 131 -18.31 3.29 -8.82
CA ILE A 131 -16.92 3.27 -8.38
C ILE A 131 -16.02 3.51 -9.60
N VAL A 132 -15.04 4.42 -9.47
CA VAL A 132 -14.08 4.74 -10.54
C VAL A 132 -13.31 3.50 -10.99
N ASP A 133 -13.11 3.33 -12.31
CA ASP A 133 -12.47 2.14 -12.87
C ASP A 133 -11.07 1.90 -12.32
N ARG A 134 -10.27 2.95 -12.13
CA ARG A 134 -8.92 2.85 -11.52
C ARG A 134 -8.92 2.19 -10.13
N ALA A 135 -9.94 2.44 -9.33
CA ALA A 135 -10.05 1.78 -8.03
C ALA A 135 -10.39 0.29 -8.20
N TRP A 136 -11.22 -0.07 -9.18
CA TRP A 136 -11.46 -1.46 -9.52
C TRP A 136 -10.21 -2.17 -10.06
N GLU A 137 -9.38 -1.50 -10.86
CA GLU A 137 -8.08 -2.05 -11.29
C GLU A 137 -7.22 -2.46 -10.08
N ALA A 138 -7.23 -1.67 -9.01
CA ALA A 138 -6.52 -1.98 -7.76
C ALA A 138 -7.19 -3.08 -6.90
N ALA A 139 -8.35 -3.58 -7.31
CA ALA A 139 -9.04 -4.72 -6.70
C ALA A 139 -9.00 -5.99 -7.58
N GLN A 140 -8.32 -5.91 -8.75
CA GLN A 140 -8.21 -7.01 -9.71
C GLN A 140 -6.94 -7.82 -9.47
N GLY A 141 -7.09 -9.13 -9.33
CA GLY A 141 -5.97 -10.07 -9.23
C GLY A 141 -5.26 -10.28 -10.56
N PHE A 142 -4.11 -10.95 -10.52
CA PHE A 142 -3.31 -11.27 -11.69
C PHE A 142 -4.07 -12.13 -12.73
N ASP A 143 -5.00 -12.95 -12.27
CA ASP A 143 -5.89 -13.78 -13.10
C ASP A 143 -7.05 -13.01 -13.76
N GLY A 144 -7.10 -11.70 -13.56
CA GLY A 144 -8.13 -10.82 -14.12
C GLY A 144 -9.46 -10.79 -13.34
N LYS A 145 -9.59 -11.55 -12.27
CA LYS A 145 -10.77 -11.54 -11.40
C LYS A 145 -10.67 -10.50 -10.31
N TYR A 146 -11.79 -10.09 -9.74
CA TYR A 146 -11.80 -9.15 -8.61
C TYR A 146 -11.86 -9.89 -7.28
N TYR A 147 -11.15 -9.38 -6.27
CA TYR A 147 -11.02 -10.02 -4.95
C TYR A 147 -11.25 -9.05 -3.79
N ALA A 148 -11.76 -7.89 -4.10
CA ALA A 148 -12.12 -6.89 -3.10
C ALA A 148 -13.13 -5.90 -3.67
N VAL A 149 -13.76 -5.12 -2.79
CA VAL A 149 -14.52 -3.93 -3.18
C VAL A 149 -13.68 -2.69 -2.81
N PRO A 150 -13.43 -1.76 -3.76
CA PRO A 150 -12.69 -0.55 -3.45
C PRO A 150 -13.37 0.29 -2.37
N PHE A 151 -12.57 0.82 -1.43
CA PHE A 151 -13.08 1.61 -0.31
C PHE A 151 -12.68 3.07 -0.40
N ASN A 152 -11.40 3.34 -0.58
CA ASN A 152 -10.89 4.70 -0.76
C ASN A 152 -9.67 4.69 -1.70
N SER A 153 -9.24 5.87 -2.11
CA SER A 153 -8.08 6.05 -2.97
C SER A 153 -7.19 7.19 -2.50
N GLN A 154 -5.99 7.24 -3.02
CA GLN A 154 -5.07 8.37 -2.87
C GLN A 154 -4.12 8.44 -4.06
N ALA A 155 -3.55 9.60 -4.28
CA ALA A 155 -2.37 9.78 -5.11
C ALA A 155 -1.35 10.62 -4.36
N PHE A 156 -0.08 10.47 -4.69
CA PHE A 156 0.96 11.28 -4.09
C PHE A 156 1.09 12.61 -4.81
N ALA A 157 1.23 13.66 -4.01
CA ALA A 157 1.55 15.01 -4.46
C ALA A 157 2.67 15.59 -3.60
N LEU A 158 3.30 16.63 -4.08
CA LEU A 158 4.34 17.33 -3.34
C LEU A 158 3.71 18.36 -2.38
N LEU A 159 4.08 18.27 -1.12
CA LEU A 159 3.90 19.34 -0.15
C LEU A 159 5.16 20.16 -0.15
N VAL A 160 5.07 21.45 -0.49
CA VAL A 160 6.21 22.37 -0.63
C VAL A 160 6.05 23.52 0.34
N ARG A 161 7.08 23.82 1.11
CA ARG A 161 7.09 24.99 2.00
C ARG A 161 6.97 26.28 1.15
N LYS A 162 5.78 26.84 1.15
CA LYS A 162 5.42 28.03 0.39
C LYS A 162 6.15 29.27 0.94
N ASP A 163 6.23 29.38 2.25
CA ASP A 163 6.95 30.45 2.93
C ASP A 163 8.46 30.43 2.61
N TRP A 164 9.08 29.24 2.60
CA TRP A 164 10.48 29.07 2.22
C TRP A 164 10.71 29.42 0.75
N ARG A 165 9.80 28.93 -0.15
CA ARG A 165 9.90 29.20 -1.57
C ARG A 165 9.85 30.72 -1.86
N ALA A 166 8.96 31.44 -1.19
CA ALA A 166 8.88 32.91 -1.29
C ALA A 166 10.16 33.58 -0.78
N LYS A 167 10.71 33.12 0.34
CA LYS A 167 11.92 33.69 0.94
C LYS A 167 13.17 33.52 0.07
N VAL A 168 13.33 32.33 -0.56
CA VAL A 168 14.48 32.08 -1.46
C VAL A 168 14.24 32.60 -2.89
N GLY A 169 13.12 33.29 -3.15
CA GLY A 169 12.80 33.89 -4.45
C GLY A 169 12.67 32.84 -5.57
N ALA A 170 12.05 31.67 -5.26
CA ALA A 170 11.92 30.58 -6.24
C ALA A 170 10.50 30.43 -6.77
N GLU A 171 10.39 30.07 -8.05
CA GLU A 171 9.15 29.72 -8.71
C GLU A 171 8.72 28.28 -8.37
N ILE A 172 7.45 27.95 -8.67
CA ILE A 172 6.95 26.58 -8.61
C ILE A 172 7.73 25.71 -9.61
N PRO A 173 8.32 24.57 -9.18
CA PRO A 173 9.13 23.72 -10.04
C PRO A 173 8.28 23.09 -11.16
N LYS A 174 8.76 23.19 -12.40
CA LYS A 174 8.10 22.65 -13.59
C LYS A 174 8.69 21.33 -14.07
N THR A 175 9.91 21.02 -13.66
CA THR A 175 10.65 19.81 -13.97
C THR A 175 11.26 19.19 -12.70
N TRP A 176 11.67 17.93 -12.75
CA TRP A 176 12.42 17.30 -11.66
C TRP A 176 13.76 18.01 -11.38
N ASN A 177 14.39 18.57 -12.42
CA ASN A 177 15.60 19.35 -12.24
C ASN A 177 15.32 20.68 -11.49
N ASP A 178 14.20 21.35 -11.77
CA ASP A 178 13.81 22.56 -11.02
C ASP A 178 13.48 22.20 -9.57
N LEU A 179 12.85 21.04 -9.33
CA LEU A 179 12.56 20.53 -7.99
C LEU A 179 13.87 20.31 -7.21
N THR A 180 14.88 19.68 -7.84
CA THR A 180 16.20 19.47 -7.23
C THR A 180 16.90 20.82 -6.94
N LYS A 181 16.83 21.79 -7.87
CA LYS A 181 17.39 23.14 -7.63
C LYS A 181 16.69 23.84 -6.46
N LEU A 182 15.37 23.72 -6.37
CA LEU A 182 14.61 24.25 -5.23
C LEU A 182 15.03 23.56 -3.91
N ALA A 183 15.19 22.24 -3.93
CA ALA A 183 15.67 21.50 -2.78
C ALA A 183 17.08 21.93 -2.35
N VAL A 184 17.99 22.21 -3.30
CA VAL A 184 19.33 22.76 -2.98
C VAL A 184 19.21 24.11 -2.29
N LYS A 185 18.35 25.02 -2.78
CA LYS A 185 18.12 26.32 -2.11
C LYS A 185 17.56 26.12 -0.69
N PHE A 186 16.61 25.20 -0.51
CA PHE A 186 16.05 24.91 0.81
C PHE A 186 17.05 24.27 1.77
N THR A 187 18.10 23.64 1.26
CA THR A 187 19.17 23.07 2.08
C THR A 187 20.24 24.11 2.45
N LYS A 188 20.51 25.08 1.54
CA LYS A 188 21.71 25.94 1.67
C LYS A 188 21.43 27.42 2.00
N ASP A 189 20.25 27.93 1.65
CA ASP A 189 19.96 29.37 1.68
C ASP A 189 19.21 29.78 2.96
N ASP A 190 19.37 29.06 4.08
CA ASP A 190 18.72 29.32 5.37
C ASP A 190 17.24 29.74 5.24
N PRO A 191 16.38 28.87 4.69
CA PRO A 191 15.01 29.23 4.37
C PRO A 191 14.13 29.45 5.61
N ASP A 192 14.45 28.88 6.76
CA ASP A 192 13.76 29.11 8.03
C ASP A 192 14.25 30.38 8.75
N GLY A 193 15.43 30.90 8.39
CA GLY A 193 15.97 32.17 8.90
C GLY A 193 16.56 32.13 10.29
N ASN A 194 17.01 30.94 10.69
CA ASN A 194 17.58 30.76 12.02
C ASN A 194 19.12 30.92 12.08
N GLY A 195 19.75 31.15 10.92
CA GLY A 195 21.20 31.32 10.79
C GLY A 195 22.00 30.03 10.88
N LYS A 196 21.36 28.85 10.66
CA LYS A 196 21.99 27.53 10.75
C LYS A 196 21.73 26.71 9.48
N ASP A 197 22.67 25.83 9.13
CA ASP A 197 22.54 24.87 8.05
C ASP A 197 21.87 23.58 8.59
N ASP A 198 20.61 23.68 9.04
CA ASP A 198 19.91 22.57 9.68
C ASP A 198 18.57 22.20 9.01
N THR A 199 18.38 22.66 7.78
CA THR A 199 17.21 22.35 6.94
C THR A 199 17.55 21.35 5.83
N ALA A 200 16.58 20.54 5.46
CA ALA A 200 16.66 19.60 4.34
C ALA A 200 15.71 20.03 3.21
N GLY A 201 16.21 20.03 1.98
CA GLY A 201 15.42 20.40 0.82
C GLY A 201 14.34 19.37 0.50
N MET A 202 14.67 18.07 0.58
CA MET A 202 13.74 16.95 0.34
C MET A 202 13.64 16.08 1.58
N VAL A 203 12.43 15.59 1.84
CA VAL A 203 12.15 14.59 2.88
C VAL A 203 11.82 13.26 2.20
N ILE A 204 12.68 12.25 2.39
CA ILE A 204 12.59 10.96 1.71
C ILE A 204 12.67 9.82 2.72
N PRO A 205 11.67 8.89 2.74
CA PRO A 205 11.74 7.67 3.54
C PRO A 205 12.61 6.62 2.82
N GLY A 206 13.89 6.59 3.13
CA GLY A 206 14.86 5.75 2.42
C GLY A 206 15.00 4.32 2.96
N THR A 207 14.31 3.96 4.04
CA THR A 207 14.38 2.60 4.61
C THR A 207 13.89 1.54 3.64
N THR A 208 14.48 0.35 3.75
CA THR A 208 14.02 -0.85 3.02
C THR A 208 12.77 -1.47 3.66
N THR A 209 12.52 -1.17 4.93
CA THR A 209 11.38 -1.71 5.69
C THR A 209 10.09 -1.50 4.91
N ARG A 210 9.35 -2.59 4.66
CA ARG A 210 8.08 -2.59 3.92
C ARG A 210 8.15 -1.98 2.51
N GLY A 211 9.36 -1.80 1.97
CA GLY A 211 9.57 -1.20 0.66
C GLY A 211 9.24 0.31 0.59
N TYR A 212 9.45 1.06 1.67
CA TYR A 212 9.10 2.48 1.71
C TYR A 212 9.85 3.32 0.67
N LEU A 213 11.13 3.04 0.40
CA LEU A 213 11.86 3.79 -0.62
C LEU A 213 11.28 3.55 -2.03
N THR A 214 10.93 2.31 -2.37
CA THR A 214 10.25 1.99 -3.64
C THR A 214 8.91 2.70 -3.75
N TRP A 215 8.14 2.69 -2.68
CA TRP A 215 6.83 3.32 -2.60
C TRP A 215 6.92 4.83 -2.89
N TRP A 216 7.89 5.52 -2.27
CA TRP A 216 8.14 6.92 -2.52
C TRP A 216 8.70 7.17 -3.93
N PHE A 217 9.69 6.37 -4.37
CA PHE A 217 10.43 6.57 -5.61
C PHE A 217 9.61 6.26 -6.87
N SER A 218 8.59 5.40 -6.80
CA SER A 218 7.79 4.99 -7.95
C SER A 218 7.20 6.17 -8.73
N THR A 219 6.77 7.25 -8.06
CA THR A 219 6.31 8.49 -8.71
C THR A 219 7.38 9.10 -9.62
N MET A 220 8.62 9.16 -9.16
CA MET A 220 9.74 9.70 -9.94
C MET A 220 10.16 8.73 -11.06
N LEU A 221 10.26 7.43 -10.77
CA LEU A 221 10.61 6.39 -11.72
C LEU A 221 9.69 6.44 -12.95
N TRP A 222 8.40 6.37 -12.73
CA TRP A 222 7.40 6.37 -13.81
C TRP A 222 7.34 7.70 -14.57
N SER A 223 7.46 8.83 -13.89
CA SER A 223 7.46 10.13 -14.57
C SER A 223 8.71 10.32 -15.45
N GLU A 224 9.86 9.74 -15.10
CA GLU A 224 11.05 9.74 -15.95
C GLU A 224 10.97 8.72 -17.10
N GLY A 225 9.91 7.90 -17.17
CA GLY A 225 9.66 6.93 -18.22
C GLY A 225 10.19 5.53 -17.91
N GLY A 226 10.72 5.31 -16.70
CA GLY A 226 11.13 4.00 -16.20
C GLY A 226 9.95 3.17 -15.68
N ASP A 227 10.19 1.91 -15.42
CA ASP A 227 9.24 0.98 -14.83
C ASP A 227 9.95 -0.12 -14.03
N PHE A 228 9.18 -0.83 -13.22
CA PHE A 228 9.63 -2.02 -12.52
C PHE A 228 9.64 -3.24 -13.45
N VAL A 229 8.53 -3.45 -14.15
CA VAL A 229 8.31 -4.57 -15.07
C VAL A 229 7.52 -4.10 -16.27
N THR A 230 7.71 -4.76 -17.42
CA THR A 230 6.91 -4.55 -18.63
C THR A 230 6.13 -5.81 -18.95
N LYS A 231 4.85 -5.66 -19.26
CA LYS A 231 4.01 -6.77 -19.69
C LYS A 231 4.43 -7.26 -21.08
N LYS A 232 4.60 -8.59 -21.24
CA LYS A 232 4.93 -9.24 -22.50
C LYS A 232 4.08 -10.50 -22.62
N GLY A 233 3.13 -10.52 -23.57
CA GLY A 233 2.14 -11.60 -23.64
C GLY A 233 1.32 -11.69 -22.35
N ASP A 234 1.24 -12.88 -21.78
CA ASP A 234 0.51 -13.16 -20.55
C ASP A 234 1.36 -12.99 -19.27
N GLY A 235 2.66 -12.68 -19.43
CA GLY A 235 3.59 -12.51 -18.33
C GLY A 235 4.25 -11.14 -18.30
N TYR A 236 5.34 -11.04 -17.54
CA TYR A 236 6.15 -9.85 -17.36
C TYR A 236 7.64 -10.13 -17.55
N VAL A 237 8.38 -9.10 -17.92
CA VAL A 237 9.84 -9.05 -17.93
C VAL A 237 10.31 -7.88 -17.07
N PRO A 238 11.51 -7.95 -16.44
CA PRO A 238 12.10 -6.81 -15.75
C PRO A 238 12.23 -5.60 -16.67
N ALA A 239 11.98 -4.40 -16.15
CA ALA A 239 12.20 -3.12 -16.82
C ALA A 239 13.02 -2.15 -15.96
N ILE A 240 13.44 -2.61 -14.78
CA ILE A 240 14.15 -1.78 -13.82
C ILE A 240 15.55 -1.39 -14.23
N ASN A 241 16.18 -2.15 -15.14
CA ASN A 241 17.48 -1.85 -15.76
C ASN A 241 17.38 -1.22 -17.16
N GLU A 242 16.17 -0.91 -17.64
CA GLU A 242 16.03 -0.16 -18.88
C GLU A 242 16.61 1.27 -18.74
N PRO A 243 17.11 1.89 -19.83
CA PRO A 243 17.81 3.17 -19.74
C PRO A 243 17.07 4.29 -19.02
N ALA A 244 15.73 4.33 -19.13
CA ALA A 244 14.92 5.34 -18.44
C ALA A 244 14.86 5.07 -16.92
N SER A 245 14.77 3.81 -16.51
CA SER A 245 14.80 3.38 -15.10
C SER A 245 16.14 3.68 -14.47
N VAL A 246 17.25 3.28 -15.12
CA VAL A 246 18.62 3.58 -14.68
C VAL A 246 18.83 5.08 -14.51
N LYS A 247 18.36 5.90 -15.48
CA LYS A 247 18.46 7.37 -15.39
C LYS A 247 17.69 7.92 -14.20
N ALA A 248 16.52 7.38 -13.89
CA ALA A 248 15.73 7.81 -12.72
C ALA A 248 16.46 7.45 -11.41
N VAL A 249 17.09 6.27 -11.33
CA VAL A 249 17.87 5.85 -10.15
C VAL A 249 19.13 6.70 -9.99
N LYS A 250 19.83 7.05 -11.08
CA LYS A 250 20.96 8.02 -11.03
C LYS A 250 20.54 9.36 -10.47
N LYS A 251 19.34 9.87 -10.83
CA LYS A 251 18.80 11.10 -10.23
C LYS A 251 18.51 10.93 -8.74
N LEU A 252 17.95 9.79 -8.31
CA LEU A 252 17.74 9.49 -6.91
C LEU A 252 19.06 9.48 -6.14
N GLN A 253 20.08 8.75 -6.64
CA GLN A 253 21.42 8.75 -6.04
C GLN A 253 21.99 10.16 -5.92
N GLY A 254 21.88 10.98 -6.99
CA GLY A 254 22.35 12.36 -6.99
C GLY A 254 21.70 13.27 -5.95
N MET A 255 20.44 12.99 -5.54
CA MET A 255 19.80 13.73 -4.43
C MET A 255 20.46 13.42 -3.09
N PHE A 256 20.89 12.20 -2.86
CA PHE A 256 21.55 11.74 -1.64
C PHE A 256 23.03 12.10 -1.62
N CYS A 257 23.73 11.84 -2.71
CA CYS A 257 25.20 11.84 -2.78
C CYS A 257 25.80 13.14 -3.27
N ASP A 258 25.29 13.70 -4.37
CA ASP A 258 25.86 14.89 -5.01
C ASP A 258 25.28 16.18 -4.43
N SER A 259 23.96 16.30 -4.51
CA SER A 259 23.25 17.50 -4.07
C SER A 259 23.06 17.55 -2.54
N LYS A 260 23.06 16.38 -1.90
CA LYS A 260 22.87 16.18 -0.44
C LYS A 260 21.68 16.97 0.11
N VAL A 261 20.56 16.91 -0.63
CA VAL A 261 19.35 17.68 -0.32
C VAL A 261 18.40 16.97 0.62
N VAL A 262 18.67 15.71 0.96
CA VAL A 262 17.81 14.88 1.82
C VAL A 262 18.13 15.09 3.30
N GLN A 263 17.14 14.80 4.16
CA GLN A 263 17.33 14.92 5.62
C GLN A 263 18.43 13.97 6.13
N PRO A 264 19.12 14.31 7.22
CA PRO A 264 20.05 13.40 7.88
C PRO A 264 19.39 12.06 8.22
N GLY A 265 20.11 10.96 7.98
CA GLY A 265 19.61 9.61 8.22
C GLY A 265 18.53 9.13 7.23
N ALA A 266 18.39 9.79 6.09
CA ALA A 266 17.36 9.49 5.09
C ALA A 266 17.34 8.02 4.65
N SER A 267 18.51 7.37 4.47
CA SER A 267 18.61 5.97 4.02
C SER A 267 17.99 4.96 4.98
N THR A 268 17.81 5.31 6.24
CA THR A 268 17.18 4.46 7.27
C THR A 268 15.86 5.00 7.80
N ALA A 269 15.47 6.20 7.35
CA ALA A 269 14.25 6.86 7.79
C ALA A 269 13.01 6.17 7.26
N ASP A 270 12.07 5.88 8.13
CA ASP A 270 10.73 5.40 7.80
C ASP A 270 9.73 6.56 7.61
N SER A 271 8.48 6.25 7.33
CA SER A 271 7.45 7.28 7.18
C SER A 271 7.18 8.06 8.46
N ALA A 272 7.28 7.44 9.64
CA ALA A 272 7.06 8.14 10.91
C ALA A 272 8.16 9.19 11.15
N THR A 273 9.41 8.84 10.89
CA THR A 273 10.56 9.74 10.96
C THR A 273 10.42 10.90 9.98
N THR A 274 10.07 10.62 8.71
CA THR A 274 9.91 11.66 7.69
C THR A 274 8.73 12.60 7.98
N HIS A 275 7.64 12.09 8.54
CA HIS A 275 6.55 12.94 9.02
C HIS A 275 7.05 13.95 10.07
N THR A 276 7.83 13.47 11.04
CA THR A 276 8.39 14.31 12.11
C THR A 276 9.36 15.37 11.57
N VAL A 277 10.18 15.04 10.57
CA VAL A 277 11.08 16.02 9.92
C VAL A 277 10.28 17.15 9.28
N PHE A 278 9.23 16.83 8.53
CA PHE A 278 8.41 17.84 7.85
C PHE A 278 7.61 18.68 8.85
N GLU A 279 6.93 18.05 9.82
CA GLU A 279 6.11 18.76 10.83
C GLU A 279 6.92 19.64 11.79
N SER A 280 8.19 19.30 12.04
CA SER A 280 9.10 20.13 12.85
C SER A 280 9.60 21.38 12.12
N GLY A 281 9.23 21.55 10.84
CA GLY A 281 9.68 22.66 10.02
C GLY A 281 11.13 22.54 9.53
N LYS A 282 11.72 21.35 9.55
CA LYS A 282 13.09 21.08 9.07
C LYS A 282 13.16 20.52 7.65
N GLY A 283 12.02 20.23 7.02
CA GLY A 283 11.91 19.75 5.66
C GLY A 283 11.21 20.73 4.73
N GLY A 284 11.72 20.92 3.51
CA GLY A 284 11.18 21.86 2.54
C GLY A 284 10.17 21.28 1.58
N ILE A 285 10.41 20.05 1.10
CA ILE A 285 9.59 19.35 0.11
C ILE A 285 9.35 17.95 0.58
N TYR A 286 8.08 17.51 0.56
CA TYR A 286 7.69 16.14 0.93
C TYR A 286 6.66 15.58 -0.04
N LEU A 287 6.97 14.46 -0.69
CA LEU A 287 6.04 13.70 -1.52
C LEU A 287 5.25 12.73 -0.64
N THR A 288 3.94 12.96 -0.50
CA THR A 288 3.07 12.14 0.36
C THR A 288 1.61 12.24 -0.06
N GLY A 289 0.72 11.51 0.62
CA GLY A 289 -0.72 11.52 0.36
C GLY A 289 -1.48 12.59 1.15
N PRO A 290 -2.78 12.78 0.87
CA PRO A 290 -3.63 13.77 1.52
C PRO A 290 -3.85 13.52 3.01
N TYR A 291 -3.62 12.29 3.48
CA TYR A 291 -3.78 11.87 4.88
C TYR A 291 -2.88 12.63 5.85
N MET A 292 -1.86 13.32 5.35
CA MET A 292 -0.95 14.12 6.18
C MET A 292 -1.41 15.57 6.37
N LEU A 293 -2.37 16.06 5.58
CA LEU A 293 -2.82 17.46 5.68
C LEU A 293 -3.28 17.86 7.09
N PRO A 294 -4.14 17.09 7.79
CA PRO A 294 -4.59 17.48 9.13
C PRO A 294 -3.42 17.59 10.14
N ARG A 295 -2.46 16.68 10.04
CA ARG A 295 -1.28 16.66 10.93
C ARG A 295 -0.36 17.85 10.70
N PHE A 296 -0.07 18.15 9.44
CA PHE A 296 0.81 19.26 9.08
C PHE A 296 0.14 20.62 9.24
N ASP A 297 -1.18 20.71 9.06
CA ASP A 297 -1.94 21.93 9.37
C ASP A 297 -1.86 22.27 10.87
N ALA A 298 -1.95 21.25 11.73
CA ALA A 298 -1.87 21.43 13.18
C ALA A 298 -0.46 21.80 13.65
N SER A 299 0.60 21.26 13.01
CA SER A 299 2.00 21.47 13.44
C SER A 299 2.64 22.69 12.80
N LEU A 300 2.51 22.87 11.48
CA LEU A 300 3.16 23.96 10.73
C LEU A 300 2.22 25.15 10.50
N GLY A 301 0.94 24.91 10.36
CA GLY A 301 -0.04 25.89 9.88
C GLY A 301 -0.30 25.74 8.38
N LYS A 302 -1.60 25.83 8.04
CA LYS A 302 -2.12 25.63 6.67
C LYS A 302 -1.49 26.58 5.62
N ASP A 303 -1.10 27.78 6.03
CA ASP A 303 -0.55 28.80 5.14
C ASP A 303 0.97 28.64 4.86
N LYS A 304 1.64 27.74 5.56
CA LYS A 304 3.09 27.55 5.45
C LYS A 304 3.51 26.69 4.29
N TYR A 305 2.62 25.86 3.75
CA TYR A 305 2.93 24.98 2.65
C TYR A 305 1.81 24.94 1.62
N GLU A 306 2.15 24.53 0.42
CA GLU A 306 1.23 24.32 -0.69
C GLU A 306 1.30 22.88 -1.18
N VAL A 307 0.23 22.40 -1.82
CA VAL A 307 0.19 21.10 -2.47
C VAL A 307 0.27 21.33 -3.97
N ILE A 308 1.24 20.69 -4.62
CA ILE A 308 1.42 20.73 -6.07
C ILE A 308 1.57 19.31 -6.62
N ALA A 309 1.15 19.10 -7.86
CA ALA A 309 1.44 17.85 -8.55
C ALA A 309 2.95 17.69 -8.78
N ALA A 310 3.49 16.47 -8.67
CA ALA A 310 4.87 16.20 -9.05
C ALA A 310 5.12 16.64 -10.51
N PRO A 311 6.30 17.20 -10.83
CA PRO A 311 6.60 17.62 -12.19
C PRO A 311 6.59 16.43 -13.16
N PRO A 312 6.25 16.66 -14.45
CA PRO A 312 6.44 15.65 -15.48
C PRO A 312 7.93 15.42 -15.74
N GLY A 313 8.27 14.20 -16.12
CA GLY A 313 9.55 13.80 -16.68
C GLY A 313 9.42 13.39 -18.14
N ALA A 314 10.39 12.62 -18.65
CA ALA A 314 10.39 12.14 -20.04
C ALA A 314 9.19 11.19 -20.33
N GLY A 315 8.72 10.47 -19.31
CA GLY A 315 7.52 9.61 -19.40
C GLY A 315 6.19 10.34 -19.18
N GLY A 316 6.24 11.67 -18.99
CA GLY A 316 5.07 12.47 -18.67
C GLY A 316 4.88 12.66 -17.17
N ARG A 317 3.66 12.92 -16.73
CA ARG A 317 3.31 13.03 -15.32
C ARG A 317 2.80 11.68 -14.82
N ALA A 318 3.38 11.20 -13.75
CA ALA A 318 2.91 10.00 -13.03
C ALA A 318 2.91 10.25 -11.52
N ALA A 319 2.07 9.55 -10.82
CA ALA A 319 2.03 9.55 -9.36
C ALA A 319 1.60 8.17 -8.87
N LEU A 320 2.19 7.71 -7.79
CA LEU A 320 1.70 6.49 -7.14
C LEU A 320 0.24 6.72 -6.71
N ALA A 321 -0.64 5.88 -7.24
CA ALA A 321 -2.03 5.77 -6.82
C ALA A 321 -2.18 4.50 -5.97
N GLU A 322 -2.78 4.67 -4.83
CA GLU A 322 -3.09 3.59 -3.90
C GLU A 322 -4.44 3.85 -3.24
N GLY A 323 -4.76 3.05 -2.26
CA GLY A 323 -5.95 3.18 -1.45
C GLY A 323 -6.09 1.98 -0.55
N GLU A 324 -7.28 1.81 -0.03
CA GLU A 324 -7.68 0.64 0.73
C GLU A 324 -8.85 -0.05 0.06
N ASN A 325 -8.83 -1.36 0.14
CA ASN A 325 -9.91 -2.23 -0.28
C ASN A 325 -10.63 -2.83 0.93
N VAL A 326 -11.90 -3.13 0.77
CA VAL A 326 -12.65 -4.03 1.64
C VAL A 326 -12.48 -5.45 1.11
N TYR A 327 -11.68 -6.24 1.79
CA TYR A 327 -11.43 -7.64 1.48
C TYR A 327 -12.43 -8.54 2.20
N LEU A 328 -13.13 -9.41 1.46
CA LEU A 328 -14.07 -10.38 2.00
C LEU A 328 -13.30 -11.68 2.29
N MET A 329 -13.11 -12.01 3.57
CA MET A 329 -12.24 -13.12 3.94
C MET A 329 -12.88 -14.47 3.67
N ALA A 330 -12.13 -15.37 3.03
CA ALA A 330 -12.64 -16.66 2.54
C ALA A 330 -13.11 -17.61 3.66
N GLY A 331 -12.57 -17.47 4.87
CA GLY A 331 -12.93 -18.30 6.03
C GLY A 331 -14.26 -17.93 6.71
N SER A 332 -14.88 -16.80 6.32
CA SER A 332 -16.15 -16.36 6.93
C SER A 332 -17.35 -17.20 6.42
N ALA A 333 -18.25 -17.55 7.32
CA ALA A 333 -19.55 -18.11 6.98
C ALA A 333 -20.58 -17.03 6.59
N ASN A 334 -20.26 -15.75 6.75
CA ASN A 334 -21.20 -14.63 6.65
C ASN A 334 -21.10 -13.89 5.28
N GLU A 335 -21.01 -14.62 4.17
CA GLU A 335 -20.78 -14.07 2.82
C GLU A 335 -21.71 -12.93 2.44
N LYS A 336 -23.02 -13.10 2.64
CA LYS A 336 -24.01 -12.07 2.31
C LYS A 336 -23.83 -10.80 3.15
N SER A 337 -23.46 -10.96 4.39
CA SER A 337 -23.25 -9.83 5.30
C SER A 337 -21.92 -9.11 5.01
N GLN A 338 -20.89 -9.86 4.62
CA GLN A 338 -19.63 -9.28 4.11
C GLN A 338 -19.91 -8.40 2.88
N GLN A 339 -20.63 -8.94 1.88
CA GLN A 339 -20.96 -8.21 0.66
C GLN A 339 -21.75 -6.94 0.97
N LYS A 340 -22.80 -7.03 1.82
CA LYS A 340 -23.58 -5.84 2.23
C LYS A 340 -22.73 -4.79 2.92
N PHE A 341 -21.75 -5.19 3.73
CA PHE A 341 -20.83 -4.24 4.37
C PHE A 341 -19.96 -3.52 3.33
N ALA A 342 -19.37 -4.27 2.40
CA ALA A 342 -18.53 -3.70 1.34
C ALA A 342 -19.33 -2.74 0.42
N GLU A 343 -20.55 -3.13 0.02
CA GLU A 343 -21.47 -2.29 -0.74
C GLU A 343 -21.85 -1.00 0.01
N PHE A 344 -22.09 -1.11 1.31
CA PHE A 344 -22.36 0.06 2.13
C PHE A 344 -21.14 0.98 2.25
N ALA A 345 -19.96 0.42 2.48
CA ALA A 345 -18.70 1.18 2.56
C ALA A 345 -18.40 1.95 1.26
N ALA A 346 -18.68 1.34 0.10
CA ALA A 346 -18.47 1.95 -1.21
C ALA A 346 -19.61 2.88 -1.66
N SER A 347 -20.77 2.85 -0.99
CA SER A 347 -21.92 3.70 -1.34
C SER A 347 -21.63 5.19 -1.05
N PRO A 348 -22.35 6.13 -1.71
CA PRO A 348 -22.19 7.56 -1.40
C PRO A 348 -22.36 7.89 0.08
N ALA A 349 -23.30 7.23 0.77
CA ALA A 349 -23.53 7.43 2.20
C ALA A 349 -22.35 6.93 3.04
N GLY A 350 -21.81 5.73 2.73
CA GLY A 350 -20.65 5.17 3.41
C GLY A 350 -19.39 6.03 3.18
N GLN A 351 -19.17 6.46 1.94
CA GLN A 351 -18.05 7.32 1.58
C GLN A 351 -18.09 8.66 2.32
N LYS A 352 -19.27 9.29 2.42
CA LYS A 352 -19.44 10.59 3.13
C LYS A 352 -19.21 10.50 4.63
N ILE A 353 -19.53 9.37 5.27
CA ILE A 353 -19.28 9.19 6.72
C ILE A 353 -17.80 9.36 7.03
N GLY A 354 -16.96 8.79 6.21
CA GLY A 354 -15.55 8.92 6.41
C GLY A 354 -14.95 10.24 5.90
N LEU A 355 -15.61 10.95 4.96
CA LEU A 355 -15.25 12.31 4.51
C LEU A 355 -15.86 13.37 5.42
N GLY A 356 -16.86 13.00 6.23
CA GLY A 356 -17.74 13.93 6.93
C GLY A 356 -17.02 14.88 7.87
N VAL A 357 -17.37 16.15 7.74
CA VAL A 357 -16.92 17.25 8.59
C VAL A 357 -17.42 17.07 10.02
N ASP A 358 -18.56 16.38 10.21
CA ASP A 358 -19.26 16.23 11.49
C ASP A 358 -18.51 15.35 12.50
N ASN A 359 -17.57 14.51 12.02
CA ASN A 359 -16.74 13.64 12.86
C ASN A 359 -15.29 14.15 13.00
N GLY A 360 -15.05 15.45 12.89
CA GLY A 360 -13.69 15.98 12.93
C GLY A 360 -12.91 15.83 11.64
N GLY A 361 -13.59 15.44 10.56
CA GLY A 361 -13.04 15.47 9.19
C GLY A 361 -11.98 14.44 8.88
N ILE A 362 -12.32 13.14 8.89
CA ILE A 362 -11.28 12.13 8.99
C ILE A 362 -11.30 11.05 7.89
N ILE A 363 -11.88 11.26 6.73
CA ILE A 363 -11.25 10.62 5.59
C ILE A 363 -10.02 11.43 5.21
N VAL A 364 -8.95 10.77 5.46
CA VAL A 364 -7.61 11.21 5.10
C VAL A 364 -7.26 10.82 3.65
N ARG A 365 -8.23 10.30 2.87
CA ARG A 365 -8.06 9.80 1.48
C ARG A 365 -9.21 10.26 0.57
N LEU A 366 -9.08 10.00 -0.73
CA LEU A 366 -10.07 10.38 -1.72
C LEU A 366 -11.22 9.35 -1.76
N PRO A 367 -12.46 9.78 -2.03
CA PRO A 367 -13.56 8.86 -2.30
C PRO A 367 -13.34 8.13 -3.62
N VAL A 368 -13.85 6.89 -3.71
CA VAL A 368 -13.86 6.11 -4.96
C VAL A 368 -15.21 6.15 -5.67
N ASN A 369 -16.27 6.63 -4.99
CA ASN A 369 -17.60 6.74 -5.58
C ASN A 369 -17.74 8.08 -6.31
N ILE A 370 -18.07 8.03 -7.61
CA ILE A 370 -18.18 9.21 -8.50
C ILE A 370 -19.26 10.23 -8.08
N LYS A 371 -20.18 9.83 -7.19
CA LYS A 371 -21.24 10.70 -6.67
C LYS A 371 -20.80 11.50 -5.44
N VAL A 372 -19.54 11.35 -5.01
CA VAL A 372 -19.01 12.03 -3.82
C VAL A 372 -17.86 12.93 -4.24
N ASP A 373 -18.05 14.23 -4.09
CA ASP A 373 -17.00 15.24 -4.31
C ASP A 373 -16.23 15.45 -3.00
N GLY A 374 -15.05 14.83 -2.91
CA GLY A 374 -14.19 14.93 -1.72
C GLY A 374 -13.70 16.35 -1.45
N THR A 375 -13.53 17.19 -2.49
CA THR A 375 -13.10 18.59 -2.35
C THR A 375 -14.20 19.43 -1.72
N ALA A 376 -15.42 19.28 -2.23
CA ALA A 376 -16.58 20.00 -1.70
C ALA A 376 -16.91 19.60 -0.26
N GLU A 377 -16.88 18.30 0.04
CA GLU A 377 -17.11 17.79 1.40
C GLU A 377 -16.04 18.30 2.39
N ARG A 378 -14.78 18.42 1.97
CA ARG A 378 -13.66 18.91 2.79
C ARG A 378 -13.56 20.42 2.87
N ARG A 379 -14.12 21.15 1.91
CA ARG A 379 -13.99 22.62 1.79
C ARG A 379 -12.53 23.10 1.80
N ASP A 380 -11.63 22.32 1.17
CA ASP A 380 -10.21 22.61 1.09
C ASP A 380 -9.71 22.33 -0.34
N PRO A 381 -9.28 23.38 -1.08
CA PRO A 381 -8.91 23.26 -2.49
C PRO A 381 -7.65 22.40 -2.70
N ARG A 382 -6.85 22.13 -1.66
CA ARG A 382 -5.69 21.22 -1.76
C ARG A 382 -6.12 19.78 -2.10
N TRP A 383 -7.34 19.38 -1.71
CA TRP A 383 -7.90 18.08 -2.06
C TRP A 383 -8.17 17.95 -3.56
N GLU A 384 -8.52 19.05 -4.24
CA GLU A 384 -8.68 19.07 -5.69
C GLU A 384 -7.37 18.73 -6.43
N VAL A 385 -6.21 19.15 -5.86
CA VAL A 385 -4.89 18.79 -6.42
C VAL A 385 -4.68 17.29 -6.37
N PHE A 386 -4.91 16.67 -5.22
CA PHE A 386 -4.80 15.22 -5.07
C PHE A 386 -5.78 14.46 -5.97
N GLN A 387 -7.03 14.94 -6.08
CA GLN A 387 -8.04 14.33 -6.97
C GLN A 387 -7.58 14.41 -8.44
N LYS A 388 -7.16 15.58 -8.91
CA LYS A 388 -6.66 15.76 -10.28
C LYS A 388 -5.41 14.90 -10.56
N VAL A 389 -4.52 14.77 -9.59
CA VAL A 389 -3.36 13.88 -9.71
C VAL A 389 -3.80 12.43 -9.81
N TYR A 390 -4.73 11.98 -8.98
CA TYR A 390 -5.27 10.63 -9.04
C TYR A 390 -5.92 10.35 -10.40
N ASP A 391 -6.78 11.25 -10.87
CA ASP A 391 -7.55 11.07 -12.11
C ASP A 391 -6.67 11.08 -13.36
N ASN A 392 -5.68 11.98 -13.42
CA ASN A 392 -4.94 12.24 -14.66
C ASN A 392 -3.52 11.64 -14.68
N ALA A 393 -2.96 11.32 -13.55
CA ALA A 393 -1.57 10.87 -13.43
C ALA A 393 -1.38 9.66 -12.51
N GLY A 394 -2.44 9.24 -11.81
CA GLY A 394 -2.38 8.12 -10.89
C GLY A 394 -2.03 6.82 -11.62
N ARG A 395 -1.12 6.05 -11.02
CA ARG A 395 -0.69 4.75 -11.50
C ARG A 395 -0.66 3.77 -10.34
N ASN A 396 -1.38 2.66 -10.49
CA ASN A 396 -1.35 1.56 -9.52
C ASN A 396 0.00 0.83 -9.58
N ALA A 397 0.36 0.17 -8.49
CA ALA A 397 1.47 -0.78 -8.50
C ALA A 397 1.25 -1.89 -9.56
N PRO A 398 2.32 -2.51 -10.09
CA PRO A 398 2.17 -3.59 -11.06
C PRO A 398 1.27 -4.70 -10.53
N ASN A 399 0.36 -5.17 -11.38
CA ASN A 399 -0.54 -6.27 -11.07
C ASN A 399 0.20 -7.62 -11.16
N LEU A 400 0.96 -7.95 -10.12
CA LEU A 400 1.73 -9.18 -9.98
C LEU A 400 1.11 -10.08 -8.91
N PRO A 401 1.32 -11.41 -8.96
CA PRO A 401 0.77 -12.34 -7.97
C PRO A 401 1.12 -11.94 -6.53
N ASN A 402 2.33 -11.46 -6.28
CA ASN A 402 2.71 -10.87 -5.00
C ASN A 402 3.67 -9.67 -5.21
N TRP A 403 3.09 -8.49 -5.43
CA TRP A 403 3.85 -7.24 -5.57
C TRP A 403 4.70 -6.89 -4.34
N SER A 404 4.30 -7.31 -3.13
CA SER A 404 5.03 -6.95 -1.91
C SER A 404 6.49 -7.43 -1.94
N ASN A 405 6.77 -8.60 -2.55
CA ASN A 405 8.13 -9.10 -2.70
C ASN A 405 8.96 -8.19 -3.63
N PHE A 406 8.42 -7.82 -4.79
CA PHE A 406 9.10 -6.93 -5.73
C PHE A 406 9.37 -5.56 -5.12
N ARG A 407 8.40 -5.04 -4.37
CA ARG A 407 8.55 -3.77 -3.65
C ARG A 407 9.68 -3.82 -2.62
N GLN A 408 9.83 -4.95 -1.92
CA GLN A 408 10.91 -5.14 -0.95
C GLN A 408 12.27 -5.25 -1.68
N ILE A 409 12.39 -6.11 -2.69
CA ILE A 409 13.59 -6.32 -3.49
C ILE A 409 14.05 -4.99 -4.10
N SER A 410 13.15 -4.25 -4.76
CA SER A 410 13.50 -2.96 -5.33
C SER A 410 13.92 -1.92 -4.28
N SER A 411 13.30 -1.92 -3.10
CA SER A 411 13.70 -1.01 -2.03
C SER A 411 15.10 -1.31 -1.50
N GLU A 412 15.48 -2.57 -1.44
CA GLU A 412 16.84 -3.01 -1.07
C GLU A 412 17.86 -2.60 -2.12
N GLY A 413 17.57 -2.82 -3.41
CA GLY A 413 18.41 -2.37 -4.51
C GLY A 413 18.62 -0.85 -4.53
N PHE A 414 17.55 -0.07 -4.44
CA PHE A 414 17.63 1.40 -4.40
C PHE A 414 18.33 1.91 -3.15
N ASN A 415 18.07 1.32 -1.99
CA ASN A 415 18.74 1.68 -0.75
C ASN A 415 20.25 1.43 -0.84
N GLY A 416 20.67 0.31 -1.42
CA GLY A 416 22.08 0.02 -1.67
C GLY A 416 22.79 1.10 -2.49
N VAL A 417 22.09 1.66 -3.48
CA VAL A 417 22.62 2.75 -4.32
C VAL A 417 22.71 4.10 -3.59
N VAL A 418 21.71 4.44 -2.76
CA VAL A 418 21.70 5.73 -2.07
C VAL A 418 22.51 5.72 -0.77
N SER A 419 22.80 4.55 -0.21
CA SER A 419 23.60 4.39 0.99
C SER A 419 25.12 4.29 0.68
N ASP A 420 25.48 3.85 -0.52
CA ASP A 420 26.85 3.79 -1.01
C ASP A 420 26.97 4.63 -2.29
N CYS A 421 27.47 5.86 -2.13
CA CYS A 421 27.65 6.80 -3.23
C CYS A 421 28.69 6.36 -4.28
N SER A 422 29.49 5.34 -4.00
CA SER A 422 30.46 4.76 -4.95
C SER A 422 29.88 3.63 -5.79
N ARG A 423 28.67 3.11 -5.43
CA ARG A 423 28.04 2.00 -6.13
C ARG A 423 27.65 2.40 -7.56
N ASP A 424 28.07 1.63 -8.54
CA ASP A 424 27.67 1.82 -9.92
C ASP A 424 26.20 1.50 -10.11
N VAL A 425 25.45 2.47 -10.63
CA VAL A 425 24.00 2.35 -10.78
C VAL A 425 23.61 1.38 -11.89
N ASP A 426 24.37 1.36 -13.00
CA ASP A 426 24.05 0.47 -14.13
C ASP A 426 24.19 -0.98 -13.67
N GLN A 427 25.31 -1.32 -13.04
CA GLN A 427 25.54 -2.65 -12.48
C GLN A 427 24.48 -3.02 -11.41
N ALA A 428 24.16 -2.10 -10.50
CA ALA A 428 23.17 -2.36 -9.45
C ALA A 428 21.77 -2.63 -10.02
N MET A 429 21.41 -1.98 -11.13
CA MET A 429 20.10 -2.19 -11.76
C MET A 429 20.06 -3.47 -12.58
N ASP A 430 21.17 -3.93 -13.15
CA ASP A 430 21.28 -5.25 -13.78
C ASP A 430 21.14 -6.37 -12.73
N GLU A 431 21.83 -6.26 -11.60
CA GLU A 431 21.67 -7.19 -10.47
C GLU A 431 20.22 -7.25 -9.99
N LEU A 432 19.57 -6.09 -9.84
CA LEU A 432 18.16 -6.00 -9.44
C LEU A 432 17.21 -6.61 -10.49
N ALA A 433 17.51 -6.48 -11.77
CA ALA A 433 16.74 -7.09 -12.84
C ALA A 433 16.83 -8.63 -12.80
N ASP A 434 18.00 -9.18 -12.46
CA ASP A 434 18.18 -10.62 -12.27
C ASP A 434 17.36 -11.15 -11.09
N GLU A 435 17.31 -10.40 -9.97
CA GLU A 435 16.46 -10.73 -8.83
C GLU A 435 14.96 -10.68 -9.19
N PHE A 436 14.55 -9.69 -9.98
CA PHE A 436 13.18 -9.58 -10.50
C PHE A 436 12.82 -10.75 -11.40
N ASP A 437 13.74 -11.14 -12.30
CA ASP A 437 13.54 -12.28 -13.18
C ASP A 437 13.35 -13.58 -12.40
N ALA A 438 14.17 -13.78 -11.37
CA ALA A 438 14.05 -14.94 -10.48
C ALA A 438 12.71 -14.95 -9.72
N GLU A 439 12.28 -13.80 -9.21
CA GLU A 439 11.00 -13.70 -8.48
C GLU A 439 9.79 -13.83 -9.42
N LEU A 440 9.85 -13.29 -10.65
CA LEU A 440 8.82 -13.50 -11.69
C LEU A 440 8.66 -14.97 -12.01
N LYS A 441 9.78 -15.71 -12.19
CA LYS A 441 9.77 -17.17 -12.39
C LYS A 441 9.11 -17.89 -11.22
N LYS A 442 9.55 -17.58 -10.01
CA LYS A 442 9.05 -18.18 -8.77
C LYS A 442 7.54 -18.00 -8.60
N GLN A 443 7.00 -16.84 -9.00
CA GLN A 443 5.59 -16.54 -8.94
C GLN A 443 4.77 -17.02 -10.14
N GLY A 444 5.39 -17.62 -11.16
CA GLY A 444 4.72 -18.03 -12.39
C GLY A 444 4.21 -16.85 -13.22
N ALA A 445 4.82 -15.69 -13.07
CA ALA A 445 4.43 -14.44 -13.75
C ALA A 445 5.45 -14.00 -14.82
N LYS A 446 6.51 -14.78 -15.05
CA LYS A 446 7.50 -14.47 -16.09
C LYS A 446 6.91 -14.74 -17.48
N ALA A 447 7.13 -13.81 -18.41
CA ALA A 447 6.86 -14.03 -19.83
C ALA A 447 7.79 -15.12 -20.42
N GLU A 448 7.25 -15.93 -21.31
CA GLU A 448 8.01 -16.89 -22.09
C GLU A 448 8.86 -16.22 -23.20
#